data_00f203eca2b693174b403bc4f5fa5d85
#
_entry.id   00f203eca2b693174b403bc4f5fa5d85
#
_cell.length_a   1.000
_cell.length_b   1.000
_cell.length_c   1.000
_cell.angle_alpha   90.00
_cell.angle_beta   90.00
_cell.angle_gamma   90.00
#
_symmetry.space_group_name_H-M   'P 1'
#
loop_
_entity.id
_entity.type
_entity.pdbx_description
1 polymer ?
#
loop_
_entity_poly.entity_id
_entity_poly.type
_entity_poly.pdbx_seq_one_letter_code
_entity_poly.pdbx_strand_id
1 'polypeptide(L)'
;RELTRKVFRFSTDINGFNSFYDWVTQICIKHGKNEAMIGCEPTGHYWYTFYQFVKDHGMKLAFVNPASVKKAKELDDNSPKKTDLKDPKTIAKLVIDGRYSFPYVPEGIYAEIREVASSRDRIMKELNAASNRIQRWLKIYFPEYLTVYKKFDTTTGMMILEEAPLPAMVPALGVDNIVKIWREHKVRGKGASLNRAKTLVDAAHDSVGKSCLRT
;
A
#
# COMPACT_ATOMS: atom_id res chain seq x y z
N ARG A 1 -34.02 -9.30 -20.24
CA ARG A 1 -33.89 -10.63 -20.89
C ARG A 1 -32.44 -10.89 -21.21
N GLU A 2 -31.93 -12.07 -20.87
CA GLU A 2 -30.56 -12.50 -21.18
C GLU A 2 -30.41 -12.69 -22.70
N LEU A 3 -29.45 -11.98 -23.30
CA LEU A 3 -29.25 -12.00 -24.77
C LEU A 3 -28.25 -13.09 -25.19
N THR A 4 -27.36 -13.51 -24.32
CA THR A 4 -26.40 -14.61 -24.55
C THR A 4 -26.17 -15.37 -23.28
N ARG A 5 -25.99 -16.68 -23.38
CA ARG A 5 -25.57 -17.56 -22.26
C ARG A 5 -24.07 -17.89 -22.31
N LYS A 6 -23.38 -17.46 -23.38
CA LYS A 6 -21.95 -17.72 -23.54
C LYS A 6 -21.15 -16.69 -22.75
N VAL A 7 -20.21 -17.17 -21.95
CA VAL A 7 -19.20 -16.32 -21.32
C VAL A 7 -18.09 -16.07 -22.33
N PHE A 8 -17.83 -14.79 -22.61
CA PHE A 8 -16.71 -14.38 -23.44
C PHE A 8 -15.52 -14.06 -22.53
N ARG A 9 -14.37 -14.64 -22.86
CA ARG A 9 -13.10 -14.39 -22.13
C ARG A 9 -12.14 -13.68 -23.07
N PHE A 10 -11.44 -12.68 -22.54
CA PHE A 10 -10.46 -11.91 -23.28
C PHE A 10 -9.24 -11.61 -22.40
N SER A 11 -8.09 -11.38 -23.03
CA SER A 11 -6.87 -10.96 -22.37
C SER A 11 -6.89 -9.47 -22.04
N THR A 12 -6.14 -9.06 -21.02
CA THR A 12 -6.00 -7.64 -20.63
C THR A 12 -4.90 -6.95 -21.45
N ASP A 13 -4.99 -7.06 -22.75
CA ASP A 13 -4.15 -6.41 -23.74
C ASP A 13 -5.01 -5.79 -24.85
N ILE A 14 -4.39 -5.07 -25.78
CA ILE A 14 -5.12 -4.36 -26.83
C ILE A 14 -5.89 -5.34 -27.75
N ASN A 15 -5.36 -6.52 -28.01
CA ASN A 15 -6.02 -7.51 -28.86
C ASN A 15 -7.26 -8.09 -28.18
N GLY A 16 -7.13 -8.40 -26.88
CA GLY A 16 -8.25 -8.85 -26.05
C GLY A 16 -9.34 -7.79 -25.92
N PHE A 17 -8.98 -6.54 -25.73
CA PHE A 17 -9.92 -5.42 -25.63
C PHE A 17 -10.64 -5.19 -26.98
N ASN A 18 -9.95 -5.22 -28.08
CA ASN A 18 -10.56 -5.14 -29.41
C ASN A 18 -11.52 -6.30 -29.66
N SER A 19 -11.11 -7.54 -29.34
CA SER A 19 -11.98 -8.72 -29.46
C SER A 19 -13.25 -8.59 -28.60
N PHE A 20 -13.12 -8.03 -27.40
CA PHE A 20 -14.27 -7.73 -26.54
C PHE A 20 -15.20 -6.68 -27.16
N TYR A 21 -14.64 -5.60 -27.71
CA TYR A 21 -15.39 -4.54 -28.36
C TYR A 21 -16.18 -5.08 -29.56
N ASP A 22 -15.55 -5.87 -30.42
CA ASP A 22 -16.17 -6.51 -31.57
C ASP A 22 -17.33 -7.44 -31.14
N TRP A 23 -17.10 -8.22 -30.10
CA TRP A 23 -18.11 -9.11 -29.55
C TRP A 23 -19.33 -8.35 -29.01
N VAL A 24 -19.12 -7.27 -28.26
CA VAL A 24 -20.21 -6.41 -27.75
C VAL A 24 -20.97 -5.76 -28.91
N THR A 25 -20.25 -5.23 -29.88
CA THR A 25 -20.82 -4.57 -31.07
C THR A 25 -21.68 -5.53 -31.88
N GLN A 26 -21.22 -6.75 -32.10
CA GLN A 26 -21.99 -7.79 -32.79
C GLN A 26 -23.30 -8.14 -32.05
N ILE A 27 -23.26 -8.21 -30.72
CA ILE A 27 -24.47 -8.43 -29.91
C ILE A 27 -25.42 -7.25 -30.04
N CYS A 28 -24.92 -6.03 -29.99
CA CYS A 28 -25.76 -4.83 -30.17
C CYS A 28 -26.43 -4.83 -31.50
N ILE A 29 -25.72 -5.05 -32.60
CA ILE A 29 -26.25 -5.11 -33.96
C ILE A 29 -27.33 -6.21 -34.08
N LYS A 30 -27.02 -7.42 -33.62
CA LYS A 30 -27.95 -8.56 -33.68
C LYS A 30 -29.27 -8.31 -32.95
N HIS A 31 -29.24 -7.49 -31.90
CA HIS A 31 -30.44 -7.22 -31.09
C HIS A 31 -31.01 -5.80 -31.28
N GLY A 32 -30.53 -5.07 -32.29
CA GLY A 32 -31.00 -3.71 -32.60
C GLY A 32 -30.78 -2.73 -31.47
N LYS A 33 -29.63 -2.82 -30.80
CA LYS A 33 -29.21 -1.93 -29.72
C LYS A 33 -28.11 -0.98 -30.18
N ASN A 34 -28.25 0.30 -29.82
CA ASN A 34 -27.33 1.34 -30.23
C ASN A 34 -26.26 1.63 -29.14
N GLU A 35 -26.51 1.22 -27.90
CA GLU A 35 -25.62 1.48 -26.77
C GLU A 35 -25.42 0.23 -25.90
N ALA A 36 -24.25 0.10 -25.32
CA ALA A 36 -23.94 -0.91 -24.32
C ALA A 36 -23.38 -0.23 -23.06
N MET A 37 -23.82 -0.69 -21.90
CA MET A 37 -23.22 -0.35 -20.62
C MET A 37 -22.48 -1.57 -20.08
N ILE A 38 -21.22 -1.39 -19.77
CA ILE A 38 -20.33 -2.45 -19.28
C ILE A 38 -20.31 -2.38 -17.76
N GLY A 39 -20.78 -3.42 -17.09
CA GLY A 39 -20.66 -3.56 -15.64
C GLY A 39 -19.31 -4.15 -15.26
N CYS A 40 -18.65 -3.57 -14.26
CA CYS A 40 -17.37 -4.02 -13.76
C CYS A 40 -17.32 -3.97 -12.23
N GLU A 41 -16.69 -4.98 -11.60
CA GLU A 41 -16.31 -4.94 -10.21
C GLU A 41 -14.92 -4.30 -10.12
N PRO A 42 -14.73 -3.17 -9.40
CA PRO A 42 -13.45 -2.46 -9.31
C PRO A 42 -12.49 -3.18 -8.36
N THR A 43 -11.93 -4.31 -8.80
CA THR A 43 -10.96 -5.08 -8.01
C THR A 43 -9.53 -4.70 -8.43
N GLY A 44 -8.72 -4.23 -7.48
CA GLY A 44 -7.34 -3.83 -7.73
C GLY A 44 -7.21 -2.66 -8.71
N HIS A 45 -6.26 -2.75 -9.64
CA HIS A 45 -5.94 -1.71 -10.62
C HIS A 45 -6.26 -2.10 -12.08
N TYR A 46 -6.67 -3.34 -12.32
CA TYR A 46 -6.87 -3.89 -13.68
C TYR A 46 -7.98 -3.19 -14.47
N TRP A 47 -8.97 -2.63 -13.78
CA TRP A 47 -10.08 -1.91 -14.41
C TRP A 47 -9.67 -0.60 -15.07
N TYR A 48 -8.54 0.00 -14.69
CA TYR A 48 -8.17 1.35 -15.11
C TYR A 48 -7.86 1.42 -16.61
N THR A 49 -7.04 0.52 -17.12
CA THR A 49 -6.72 0.44 -18.56
C THR A 49 -7.96 0.05 -19.38
N PHE A 50 -8.79 -0.83 -18.82
CA PHE A 50 -10.06 -1.20 -19.47
C PHE A 50 -11.06 -0.04 -19.48
N TYR A 51 -11.13 0.76 -18.41
CA TYR A 51 -11.97 1.96 -18.36
C TYR A 51 -11.59 2.94 -19.47
N GLN A 52 -10.29 3.22 -19.62
CA GLN A 52 -9.83 4.13 -20.67
C GLN A 52 -10.21 3.63 -22.04
N PHE A 53 -9.98 2.35 -22.33
CA PHE A 53 -10.38 1.73 -23.60
C PHE A 53 -11.89 1.85 -23.87
N VAL A 54 -12.71 1.52 -22.88
CA VAL A 54 -14.20 1.60 -22.99
C VAL A 54 -14.64 3.04 -23.26
N LYS A 55 -14.03 4.02 -22.57
CA LYS A 55 -14.30 5.45 -22.76
C LYS A 55 -13.93 5.93 -24.17
N ASP A 56 -12.76 5.55 -24.67
CA ASP A 56 -12.26 5.95 -25.98
C ASP A 56 -13.12 5.39 -27.12
N HIS A 57 -13.83 4.28 -26.87
CA HIS A 57 -14.77 3.68 -27.81
C HIS A 57 -16.24 4.12 -27.58
N GLY A 58 -16.46 5.16 -26.81
CA GLY A 58 -17.79 5.76 -26.60
C GLY A 58 -18.76 4.90 -25.77
N MET A 59 -18.27 3.86 -25.09
CA MET A 59 -19.07 3.03 -24.20
C MET A 59 -19.04 3.55 -22.75
N LYS A 60 -20.01 3.12 -21.95
CA LYS A 60 -20.10 3.49 -20.52
C LYS A 60 -19.65 2.32 -19.65
N LEU A 61 -18.72 2.57 -18.72
CA LEU A 61 -18.33 1.62 -17.68
C LEU A 61 -19.03 1.99 -16.37
N ALA A 62 -19.72 1.03 -15.78
CA ALA A 62 -20.42 1.15 -14.50
C ALA A 62 -19.74 0.26 -13.45
N PHE A 63 -19.46 0.82 -12.28
CA PHE A 63 -18.91 0.08 -11.15
C PHE A 63 -20.00 -0.49 -10.27
N VAL A 64 -19.88 -1.77 -9.98
CA VAL A 64 -20.73 -2.48 -9.02
C VAL A 64 -19.93 -2.77 -7.76
N ASN A 65 -20.51 -2.45 -6.60
CA ASN A 65 -19.84 -2.67 -5.32
C ASN A 65 -19.61 -4.18 -5.08
N PRO A 66 -18.36 -4.62 -4.78
CA PRO A 66 -18.03 -6.01 -4.49
C PRO A 66 -18.89 -6.65 -3.39
N ALA A 67 -19.22 -5.88 -2.35
CA ALA A 67 -20.11 -6.35 -1.29
C ALA A 67 -21.54 -6.65 -1.80
N SER A 68 -22.03 -5.84 -2.76
CA SER A 68 -23.33 -6.07 -3.41
C SER A 68 -23.31 -7.30 -4.30
N VAL A 69 -22.21 -7.52 -5.03
CA VAL A 69 -22.02 -8.73 -5.86
C VAL A 69 -22.02 -9.98 -4.96
N LYS A 70 -21.29 -9.95 -3.85
CA LYS A 70 -21.26 -11.06 -2.88
C LYS A 70 -22.65 -11.35 -2.31
N LYS A 71 -23.37 -10.33 -1.83
CA LYS A 71 -24.72 -10.49 -1.28
C LYS A 71 -25.73 -11.00 -2.32
N ALA A 72 -25.67 -10.48 -3.55
CA ALA A 72 -26.57 -10.93 -4.62
C ALA A 72 -26.32 -12.41 -5.00
N LYS A 73 -25.06 -12.87 -4.95
CA LYS A 73 -24.73 -14.29 -5.17
C LYS A 73 -25.29 -15.17 -4.04
N GLU A 74 -25.17 -14.75 -2.79
CA GLU A 74 -25.70 -15.47 -1.64
C GLU A 74 -27.24 -15.61 -1.70
N LEU A 75 -27.92 -14.61 -2.24
CA LEU A 75 -29.38 -14.64 -2.44
C LEU A 75 -29.81 -15.50 -3.63
N ASP A 76 -29.06 -15.51 -4.73
CA ASP A 76 -29.39 -16.25 -5.94
C ASP A 76 -29.05 -17.76 -5.85
N ASP A 77 -28.13 -18.13 -4.95
CA ASP A 77 -27.67 -19.52 -4.82
C ASP A 77 -27.15 -19.79 -3.40
N ASN A 78 -27.85 -20.61 -2.66
CA ASN A 78 -27.44 -21.08 -1.31
C ASN A 78 -26.12 -21.88 -1.30
N SER A 79 -25.40 -21.94 -2.43
CA SER A 79 -24.15 -22.65 -2.58
C SER A 79 -22.95 -21.71 -2.38
N PRO A 80 -22.06 -21.98 -1.41
CA PRO A 80 -20.87 -21.16 -1.15
C PRO A 80 -19.77 -21.31 -2.22
N LYS A 81 -20.03 -22.03 -3.31
CA LYS A 81 -19.05 -22.25 -4.38
C LYS A 81 -18.79 -20.97 -5.16
N LYS A 82 -17.59 -20.44 -4.99
CA LYS A 82 -17.00 -19.39 -5.82
C LYS A 82 -16.86 -19.89 -7.25
N THR A 83 -17.73 -19.46 -8.15
CA THR A 83 -17.57 -19.73 -9.59
C THR A 83 -17.51 -18.41 -10.32
N ASP A 84 -16.35 -18.09 -10.87
CA ASP A 84 -16.10 -16.87 -11.69
C ASP A 84 -17.03 -16.75 -12.91
N LEU A 85 -17.72 -17.84 -13.27
CA LEU A 85 -18.71 -17.87 -14.36
C LEU A 85 -20.05 -17.21 -14.01
N LYS A 86 -20.38 -17.10 -12.71
CA LYS A 86 -21.64 -16.48 -12.25
C LYS A 86 -21.50 -14.96 -12.07
N ASP A 87 -20.28 -14.46 -11.91
CA ASP A 87 -20.01 -13.07 -11.60
C ASP A 87 -20.49 -12.09 -12.69
N PRO A 88 -20.22 -12.31 -13.98
CA PRO A 88 -20.69 -11.41 -15.02
C PRO A 88 -22.20 -11.26 -15.06
N LYS A 89 -22.94 -12.35 -14.82
CA LYS A 89 -24.41 -12.33 -14.81
C LYS A 89 -24.95 -11.55 -13.60
N THR A 90 -24.37 -11.75 -12.43
CA THR A 90 -24.75 -11.04 -11.22
C THR A 90 -24.46 -9.54 -11.35
N ILE A 91 -23.29 -9.20 -11.89
CA ILE A 91 -22.91 -7.79 -12.17
C ILE A 91 -23.91 -7.17 -13.15
N ALA A 92 -24.23 -7.85 -14.25
CA ALA A 92 -25.20 -7.37 -15.23
C ALA A 92 -26.59 -7.13 -14.61
N LYS A 93 -27.08 -8.03 -13.74
CA LYS A 93 -28.34 -7.83 -13.01
C LYS A 93 -28.30 -6.59 -12.14
N LEU A 94 -27.21 -6.40 -11.35
CA LEU A 94 -27.08 -5.24 -10.48
C LEU A 94 -27.00 -3.93 -11.27
N VAL A 95 -26.41 -3.94 -12.46
CA VAL A 95 -26.45 -2.78 -13.37
C VAL A 95 -27.86 -2.52 -13.88
N ILE A 96 -28.61 -3.54 -14.28
CA ILE A 96 -30.01 -3.42 -14.72
C ILE A 96 -30.89 -2.88 -13.59
N ASP A 97 -30.65 -3.29 -12.35
CA ASP A 97 -31.37 -2.84 -11.14
C ASP A 97 -30.97 -1.42 -10.69
N GLY A 98 -30.07 -0.74 -11.42
CA GLY A 98 -29.59 0.61 -11.06
C GLY A 98 -28.62 0.64 -9.89
N ARG A 99 -28.08 -0.51 -9.46
CA ARG A 99 -27.16 -0.62 -8.31
C ARG A 99 -25.71 -0.50 -8.75
N TYR A 100 -25.36 0.63 -9.33
CA TYR A 100 -24.03 0.93 -9.82
C TYR A 100 -23.67 2.39 -9.59
N SER A 101 -22.39 2.71 -9.77
CA SER A 101 -21.88 4.08 -9.85
C SER A 101 -20.97 4.23 -11.06
N PHE A 102 -20.87 5.45 -11.58
CA PHE A 102 -19.84 5.73 -12.58
C PHE A 102 -18.50 6.01 -11.91
N PRO A 103 -17.39 5.47 -12.45
CA PRO A 103 -16.06 5.79 -11.92
C PRO A 103 -15.74 7.28 -12.12
N TYR A 104 -15.29 7.92 -11.05
CA TYR A 104 -14.62 9.20 -11.16
C TYR A 104 -13.11 8.94 -11.29
N VAL A 105 -12.58 9.16 -12.47
CA VAL A 105 -11.16 9.06 -12.76
C VAL A 105 -10.60 10.47 -12.96
N PRO A 106 -9.76 10.96 -12.05
CA PRO A 106 -9.14 12.26 -12.21
C PRO A 106 -8.26 12.26 -13.47
N GLU A 107 -8.22 13.39 -14.17
CA GLU A 107 -7.41 13.60 -15.38
C GLU A 107 -6.42 14.74 -15.16
N GLY A 108 -5.36 14.79 -15.98
CA GLY A 108 -4.36 15.85 -15.94
C GLY A 108 -3.69 15.97 -14.57
N ILE A 109 -3.52 17.19 -14.09
CA ILE A 109 -2.83 17.50 -12.82
C ILE A 109 -3.46 16.80 -11.60
N TYR A 110 -4.77 16.57 -11.61
CA TYR A 110 -5.45 15.88 -10.51
C TYR A 110 -5.11 14.40 -10.45
N ALA A 111 -4.87 13.75 -11.60
CA ALA A 111 -4.40 12.38 -11.66
C ALA A 111 -2.98 12.26 -11.07
N GLU A 112 -2.09 13.18 -11.44
CA GLU A 112 -0.72 13.25 -10.92
C GLU A 112 -0.70 13.49 -9.40
N ILE A 113 -1.48 14.45 -8.91
CA ILE A 113 -1.58 14.74 -7.47
C ILE A 113 -2.07 13.50 -6.72
N ARG A 114 -3.05 12.79 -7.23
CA ARG A 114 -3.57 11.56 -6.60
C ARG A 114 -2.52 10.47 -6.52
N GLU A 115 -1.75 10.27 -7.58
CA GLU A 115 -0.68 9.26 -7.61
C GLU A 115 0.45 9.60 -6.63
N VAL A 116 0.88 10.87 -6.61
CA VAL A 116 1.89 11.36 -5.67
C VAL A 116 1.41 11.24 -4.23
N ALA A 117 0.16 11.61 -3.94
CA ALA A 117 -0.43 11.48 -2.61
C ALA A 117 -0.49 10.01 -2.16
N SER A 118 -0.92 9.10 -3.03
CA SER A 118 -0.96 7.66 -2.75
C SER A 118 0.43 7.09 -2.48
N SER A 119 1.43 7.50 -3.27
CA SER A 119 2.83 7.10 -3.10
C SER A 119 3.39 7.61 -1.79
N ARG A 120 3.14 8.89 -1.45
CA ARG A 120 3.51 9.47 -0.16
C ARG A 120 2.91 8.70 1.01
N ASP A 121 1.64 8.38 0.97
CA ASP A 121 0.95 7.64 2.05
C ASP A 121 1.52 6.24 2.24
N ARG A 122 1.90 5.56 1.16
CA ARG A 122 2.59 4.26 1.23
C ARG A 122 3.94 4.38 1.93
N ILE A 123 4.78 5.34 1.50
CA ILE A 123 6.09 5.60 2.10
C ILE A 123 5.95 5.96 3.58
N MET A 124 4.97 6.79 3.94
CA MET A 124 4.72 7.15 5.33
C MET A 124 4.28 5.96 6.19
N LYS A 125 3.50 5.04 5.66
CA LYS A 125 3.13 3.79 6.36
C LYS A 125 4.37 2.91 6.59
N GLU A 126 5.23 2.76 5.60
CA GLU A 126 6.47 2.00 5.70
C GLU A 126 7.44 2.63 6.71
N LEU A 127 7.60 3.96 6.69
CA LEU A 127 8.39 4.71 7.66
C LEU A 127 7.90 4.51 9.09
N ASN A 128 6.59 4.63 9.30
CA ASN A 128 5.98 4.42 10.61
C ASN A 128 6.16 2.97 11.10
N ALA A 129 6.03 2.00 10.22
CA ALA A 129 6.27 0.60 10.54
C ALA A 129 7.73 0.33 10.92
N ALA A 130 8.70 0.91 10.18
CA ALA A 130 10.11 0.82 10.50
C ALA A 130 10.44 1.50 11.85
N SER A 131 9.91 2.71 12.05
CA SER A 131 10.07 3.45 13.32
C SER A 131 9.56 2.66 14.53
N ASN A 132 8.39 2.05 14.42
CA ASN A 132 7.83 1.23 15.48
C ASN A 132 8.68 -0.03 15.76
N ARG A 133 9.27 -0.64 14.73
CA ARG A 133 10.19 -1.77 14.90
C ARG A 133 11.45 -1.37 15.65
N ILE A 134 12.05 -0.23 15.29
CA ILE A 134 13.25 0.30 15.97
C ILE A 134 12.93 0.65 17.41
N GLN A 135 11.82 1.36 17.67
CA GLN A 135 11.43 1.69 19.04
C GLN A 135 11.18 0.45 19.90
N ARG A 136 10.51 -0.57 19.34
CA ARG A 136 10.32 -1.84 20.02
C ARG A 136 11.64 -2.52 20.33
N TRP A 137 12.54 -2.52 19.36
CA TRP A 137 13.88 -3.10 19.52
C TRP A 137 14.66 -2.39 20.63
N LEU A 138 14.69 -1.05 20.64
CA LEU A 138 15.33 -0.27 21.70
C LEU A 138 14.75 -0.58 23.08
N LYS A 139 13.42 -0.64 23.20
CA LYS A 139 12.77 -0.98 24.49
C LYS A 139 13.16 -2.36 25.02
N ILE A 140 13.54 -3.30 24.17
CA ILE A 140 13.91 -4.66 24.54
C ILE A 140 15.41 -4.76 24.85
N TYR A 141 16.24 -4.15 24.00
CA TYR A 141 17.68 -4.37 24.02
C TYR A 141 18.47 -3.20 24.57
N PHE A 142 17.96 -1.97 24.50
CA PHE A 142 18.63 -0.77 24.99
C PHE A 142 17.61 0.29 25.46
N PRO A 143 16.81 0.00 26.51
CA PRO A 143 15.74 0.91 26.96
C PRO A 143 16.26 2.28 27.41
N GLU A 144 17.46 2.34 28.00
CA GLU A 144 18.11 3.58 28.51
C GLU A 144 18.51 4.53 27.37
N TYR A 145 18.66 4.04 26.13
CA TYR A 145 18.92 4.90 24.98
C TYR A 145 17.90 6.02 24.87
N LEU A 146 16.61 5.71 25.11
CA LEU A 146 15.52 6.67 25.01
C LEU A 146 15.50 7.69 26.19
N THR A 147 16.25 7.45 27.26
CA THR A 147 16.44 8.43 28.33
C THR A 147 17.50 9.48 27.95
N VAL A 148 18.51 9.08 27.18
CA VAL A 148 19.57 9.96 26.69
C VAL A 148 19.09 10.74 25.43
N TYR A 149 18.39 10.05 24.53
CA TYR A 149 17.82 10.61 23.32
C TYR A 149 16.29 10.57 23.40
N LYS A 150 15.65 11.73 23.50
CA LYS A 150 14.18 11.82 23.55
C LYS A 150 13.50 11.21 22.33
N LYS A 151 14.21 11.15 21.20
CA LYS A 151 13.79 10.52 19.95
C LYS A 151 14.92 9.61 19.47
N PHE A 152 14.56 8.42 18.97
CA PHE A 152 15.57 7.47 18.48
C PHE A 152 16.26 7.93 17.19
N ASP A 153 15.55 8.72 16.36
CA ASP A 153 15.95 9.18 15.03
C ASP A 153 16.78 10.49 15.05
N THR A 154 17.38 10.83 16.18
CA THR A 154 18.34 11.94 16.22
C THR A 154 19.61 11.57 15.48
N THR A 155 20.16 12.49 14.68
CA THR A 155 21.37 12.26 13.89
C THR A 155 22.51 11.69 14.73
N THR A 156 22.79 12.30 15.91
CA THR A 156 23.85 11.84 16.82
C THR A 156 23.56 10.48 17.41
N GLY A 157 22.31 10.16 17.67
CA GLY A 157 21.92 8.87 18.24
C GLY A 157 22.00 7.76 17.19
N MET A 158 21.51 8.00 15.99
CA MET A 158 21.56 7.02 14.89
C MET A 158 22.98 6.62 14.54
N MET A 159 23.92 7.59 14.47
CA MET A 159 25.33 7.30 14.23
C MET A 159 25.93 6.32 15.26
N ILE A 160 25.55 6.46 16.53
CA ILE A 160 26.04 5.55 17.54
C ILE A 160 25.34 4.20 17.48
N LEU A 161 24.06 4.14 17.15
CA LEU A 161 23.35 2.87 16.94
C LEU A 161 23.87 2.08 15.73
N GLU A 162 24.41 2.75 14.73
CA GLU A 162 25.05 2.10 13.58
C GLU A 162 26.36 1.43 13.99
N GLU A 163 27.17 2.09 14.84
CA GLU A 163 28.46 1.58 15.29
C GLU A 163 28.37 0.64 16.50
N ALA A 164 27.50 0.96 17.45
CA ALA A 164 27.34 0.25 18.72
C ALA A 164 25.81 0.04 19.01
N PRO A 165 25.16 -0.88 18.35
CA PRO A 165 23.70 -1.08 18.49
C PRO A 165 23.29 -1.65 19.86
N LEU A 166 24.17 -2.35 20.56
CA LEU A 166 23.86 -2.96 21.85
C LEU A 166 24.55 -2.18 23.01
N PRO A 167 23.92 -2.13 24.21
CA PRO A 167 24.50 -1.43 25.37
C PRO A 167 25.92 -1.89 25.70
N ALA A 168 26.21 -3.17 25.62
CA ALA A 168 27.55 -3.71 25.89
C ALA A 168 28.66 -3.17 24.97
N MET A 169 28.29 -2.70 23.76
CA MET A 169 29.25 -2.18 22.78
C MET A 169 29.60 -0.72 23.02
N VAL A 170 28.72 0.06 23.65
CA VAL A 170 28.86 1.51 23.81
C VAL A 170 30.05 1.85 24.79
N PRO A 171 30.21 1.19 25.95
CA PRO A 171 31.37 1.39 26.80
C PRO A 171 32.68 0.98 26.12
N ALA A 172 32.67 -0.08 25.31
CA ALA A 172 33.82 -0.52 24.53
C ALA A 172 34.25 0.51 23.47
N LEU A 173 33.29 1.22 22.87
CA LEU A 173 33.54 2.33 21.95
C LEU A 173 34.20 3.51 22.66
N GLY A 174 33.73 3.83 23.87
CA GLY A 174 34.29 4.87 24.75
C GLY A 174 33.83 6.29 24.35
N VAL A 175 33.92 7.18 25.34
CA VAL A 175 33.46 8.59 25.22
C VAL A 175 34.17 9.35 24.11
N ASP A 176 35.49 9.19 23.99
CA ASP A 176 36.29 9.95 23.02
C ASP A 176 36.00 9.54 21.59
N ASN A 177 35.80 8.26 21.32
CA ASN A 177 35.44 7.78 20.00
C ASN A 177 34.01 8.19 19.63
N ILE A 178 33.05 8.19 20.55
CA ILE A 178 31.70 8.71 20.33
C ILE A 178 31.78 10.18 19.88
N VAL A 179 32.54 11.01 20.58
CA VAL A 179 32.70 12.43 20.21
C VAL A 179 33.41 12.58 18.86
N LYS A 180 34.39 11.71 18.58
CA LYS A 180 35.12 11.68 17.31
C LYS A 180 34.18 11.37 16.15
N ILE A 181 33.33 10.35 16.24
CA ILE A 181 32.32 9.99 15.23
C ILE A 181 31.43 11.19 14.92
N TRP A 182 30.91 11.87 15.93
CA TRP A 182 30.08 13.05 15.70
C TRP A 182 30.80 14.19 14.99
N ARG A 183 32.09 14.42 15.32
CA ARG A 183 32.92 15.46 14.70
C ARG A 183 33.28 15.16 13.26
N GLU A 184 33.61 13.94 12.95
CA GLU A 184 33.91 13.47 11.59
C GLU A 184 32.70 13.69 10.66
N HIS A 185 31.49 13.46 11.14
CA HIS A 185 30.23 13.73 10.42
C HIS A 185 29.79 15.20 10.53
N LYS A 186 30.66 16.12 10.96
CA LYS A 186 30.42 17.55 11.05
C LYS A 186 29.19 17.94 11.89
N VAL A 187 28.76 17.10 12.81
CA VAL A 187 27.67 17.42 13.74
C VAL A 187 28.14 18.45 14.74
N ARG A 188 27.45 19.60 14.80
CA ARG A 188 27.79 20.72 15.70
C ARG A 188 26.67 20.96 16.73
N GLY A 189 27.04 21.58 17.87
CA GLY A 189 26.07 22.02 18.87
C GLY A 189 25.86 21.07 20.03
N LYS A 190 24.84 21.32 20.85
CA LYS A 190 24.59 20.61 22.12
C LYS A 190 24.31 19.08 21.94
N GLY A 191 23.98 18.67 20.72
CA GLY A 191 23.73 17.27 20.38
C GLY A 191 24.96 16.39 20.39
N ALA A 192 26.15 16.95 20.09
CA ALA A 192 27.44 16.28 19.98
C ALA A 192 28.38 16.72 21.12
N SER A 193 27.92 16.77 22.35
CA SER A 193 28.69 17.22 23.50
C SER A 193 29.32 16.05 24.25
N LEU A 194 30.49 16.30 24.84
CA LEU A 194 31.20 15.35 25.72
C LEU A 194 30.27 14.84 26.84
N ASN A 195 29.49 15.74 27.42
CA ASN A 195 28.54 15.39 28.49
C ASN A 195 27.50 14.37 28.03
N ARG A 196 26.96 14.51 26.80
CA ARG A 196 26.00 13.54 26.23
C ARG A 196 26.68 12.19 25.97
N ALA A 197 27.93 12.19 25.50
CA ALA A 197 28.66 10.95 25.30
C ALA A 197 28.88 10.20 26.63
N LYS A 198 29.28 10.93 27.72
CA LYS A 198 29.37 10.35 29.05
C LYS A 198 28.05 9.78 29.54
N THR A 199 26.95 10.55 29.46
CA THR A 199 25.61 10.08 29.86
C THR A 199 25.20 8.83 29.09
N LEU A 200 25.55 8.72 27.79
CA LEU A 200 25.23 7.53 27.00
C LEU A 200 26.05 6.31 27.45
N VAL A 201 27.34 6.48 27.74
CA VAL A 201 28.20 5.39 28.23
C VAL A 201 27.73 4.92 29.61
N ASP A 202 27.38 5.84 30.50
CA ASP A 202 26.88 5.51 31.85
C ASP A 202 25.53 4.75 31.73
N ALA A 203 24.60 5.25 30.90
CA ALA A 203 23.32 4.61 30.66
C ALA A 203 23.46 3.21 30.02
N ALA A 204 24.49 3.02 29.20
CA ALA A 204 24.76 1.73 28.57
C ALA A 204 25.39 0.74 29.56
N HIS A 205 26.22 1.23 30.47
CA HIS A 205 26.85 0.40 31.53
C HIS A 205 25.78 -0.17 32.48
N ASP A 206 24.79 0.64 32.84
CA ASP A 206 23.72 0.28 33.77
C ASP A 206 22.47 -0.29 33.08
N SER A 207 22.60 -0.67 31.82
CA SER A 207 21.44 -1.09 31.02
C SER A 207 20.85 -2.42 31.50
N VAL A 208 19.52 -2.42 31.64
CA VAL A 208 18.71 -3.62 31.90
C VAL A 208 18.25 -4.31 30.60
N GLY A 209 18.74 -3.84 29.46
CA GLY A 209 18.40 -4.38 28.15
C GLY A 209 18.78 -5.87 28.04
N LYS A 210 17.95 -6.58 27.27
CA LYS A 210 18.17 -8.01 27.04
C LYS A 210 19.48 -8.23 26.27
N SER A 211 20.46 -8.89 26.88
CA SER A 211 21.71 -9.24 26.21
C SER A 211 21.43 -10.24 25.07
N CYS A 212 21.71 -9.85 23.85
CA CYS A 212 21.79 -10.80 22.74
C CYS A 212 23.15 -11.50 22.77
N LEU A 213 23.32 -12.45 23.67
CA LEU A 213 24.35 -13.45 23.55
C LEU A 213 23.73 -14.67 22.90
N ARG A 214 23.71 -14.71 21.58
CA ARG A 214 23.82 -15.98 20.85
C ARG A 214 25.20 -15.97 20.21
N THR A 215 26.12 -16.60 20.90
CA THR A 215 27.28 -17.20 20.28
C THR A 215 26.84 -18.16 19.19
#